data_eef2d8c0729d66d72db315cad79a2315
#
_entry.id   eef2d8c0729d66d72db315cad79a2315
#
_cell.length_a   1.000
_cell.length_b   1.000
_cell.length_c   1.000
_cell.angle_alpha   90.00
_cell.angle_beta   90.00
_cell.angle_gamma   90.00
#
_symmetry.space_group_name_H-M   'P 1'
#
loop_
_entity.id
_entity.type
_entity.pdbx_description
1 polymer ?
#
loop_
_entity_poly.entity_id
_entity_poly.type
_entity_poly.pdbx_seq_one_letter_code
_entity_poly.pdbx_strand_id
1 'polypeptide(L)'
;MKKYRVGIIGCTGMVGQRFATILDGHPWFTVTALAASANSAGKSYREAVGSRWAMKKAIPEALKDLPVYDAEKDIETIVSQVDFVF
;
A
#
# COMPACT_ATOMS: atom_id res chain seq x y z
N MET A 1 -16.48 15.98 1.75
CA MET A 1 -15.06 16.37 1.88
C MET A 1 -14.24 15.58 0.89
N LYS A 2 -13.33 16.24 0.20
CA LYS A 2 -12.49 15.60 -0.79
C LYS A 2 -11.42 14.73 -0.11
N LYS A 3 -11.28 13.49 -0.58
CA LYS A 3 -10.19 12.62 -0.15
C LYS A 3 -9.10 12.60 -1.21
N TYR A 4 -7.86 12.56 -0.77
CA TYR A 4 -6.71 12.40 -1.64
C TYR A 4 -6.35 10.93 -1.78
N ARG A 5 -5.97 10.53 -2.98
CA ARG A 5 -5.51 9.17 -3.25
C ARG A 5 -4.03 9.11 -2.93
N VAL A 6 -3.61 8.15 -2.13
CA VAL A 6 -2.20 8.01 -1.75
C VAL A 6 -1.68 6.63 -2.08
N GLY A 7 -0.39 6.58 -2.37
CA GLY A 7 0.33 5.33 -2.55
C GLY A 7 1.34 5.13 -1.42
N ILE A 8 1.60 3.87 -1.09
CA ILE A 8 2.61 3.52 -0.11
C ILE A 8 3.74 2.79 -0.85
N ILE A 9 4.93 3.39 -0.84
CA ILE A 9 6.13 2.77 -1.40
C ILE A 9 6.83 2.02 -0.28
N GLY A 10 7.24 0.79 -0.55
CA GLY A 10 7.81 -0.06 0.49
C GLY A 10 6.75 -0.60 1.43
N CYS A 11 5.59 -0.94 0.89
CA CYS A 11 4.41 -1.31 1.68
C CYS A 11 4.58 -2.60 2.49
N THR A 12 5.55 -3.44 2.18
CA THR A 12 5.78 -4.69 2.90
C THR A 12 6.71 -4.54 4.09
N GLY A 13 7.43 -3.42 4.20
CA GLY A 13 8.31 -3.15 5.35
C GLY A 13 7.55 -2.63 6.55
N MET A 14 8.23 -2.50 7.68
CA MET A 14 7.62 -2.06 8.94
C MET A 14 6.97 -0.68 8.83
N VAL A 15 7.67 0.26 8.21
CA VAL A 15 7.14 1.62 8.05
C VAL A 15 5.92 1.62 7.13
N GLY A 16 5.99 0.89 6.03
CA GLY A 16 4.87 0.78 5.09
C GLY A 16 3.65 0.14 5.73
N GLN A 17 3.85 -0.92 6.53
CA GLN A 17 2.76 -1.56 7.27
C GLN A 17 2.11 -0.59 8.25
N ARG A 18 2.92 0.23 8.92
CA ARG A 18 2.41 1.23 9.84
C ARG A 18 1.54 2.27 9.12
N PHE A 19 2.00 2.76 7.97
CA PHE A 19 1.18 3.66 7.16
C PHE A 19 -0.12 3.00 6.73
N ALA A 20 -0.08 1.73 6.35
CA ALA A 20 -1.28 1.00 5.95
C ALA A 20 -2.33 0.99 7.06
N THR A 21 -1.91 0.80 8.32
CA THR A 21 -2.84 0.78 9.45
C THR A 21 -3.31 2.18 9.85
N ILE A 22 -2.41 3.17 9.82
CA ILE A 22 -2.74 4.55 10.21
C ILE A 22 -3.71 5.18 9.20
N LEU A 23 -3.52 4.90 7.92
CA LEU A 23 -4.33 5.51 6.87
C LEU A 23 -5.66 4.80 6.66
N ASP A 24 -5.87 3.64 7.28
CA ASP A 24 -7.13 2.92 7.18
C ASP A 24 -8.25 3.74 7.79
N GLY A 25 -9.26 4.07 6.99
CA GLY A 25 -10.37 4.90 7.44
C GLY A 25 -10.02 6.36 7.68
N HIS A 26 -8.85 6.82 7.22
CA HIS A 26 -8.44 8.20 7.41
C HIS A 26 -9.41 9.15 6.69
N PRO A 27 -9.81 10.28 7.34
CA PRO A 27 -10.81 11.18 6.74
C PRO A 27 -10.32 11.90 5.48
N TRP A 28 -9.02 12.09 5.30
CA TRP A 28 -8.48 12.86 4.17
C TRP A 28 -7.75 12.01 3.14
N PHE A 29 -7.31 10.82 3.49
CA PHE A 29 -6.49 10.00 2.61
C PHE A 29 -7.08 8.63 2.41
N THR A 30 -7.07 8.18 1.17
CA THR A 30 -7.47 6.82 0.79
C THR A 30 -6.28 6.16 0.09
N VAL A 31 -5.85 5.01 0.58
CA VAL A 31 -4.76 4.28 -0.06
C VAL A 31 -5.31 3.60 -1.31
N THR A 32 -4.75 3.96 -2.46
CA THR A 32 -5.19 3.41 -3.76
C THR A 32 -4.11 2.64 -4.49
N ALA A 33 -2.86 2.75 -4.05
CA ALA A 33 -1.76 2.02 -4.68
C ALA A 33 -0.75 1.56 -3.63
N LEU A 34 -0.24 0.36 -3.82
CA LEU A 34 0.80 -0.23 -2.96
C LEU A 34 1.94 -0.65 -3.87
N ALA A 35 3.16 -0.36 -3.45
CA ALA A 35 4.33 -0.71 -4.24
C ALA A 35 5.45 -1.22 -3.34
N ALA A 36 6.28 -2.09 -3.89
CA ALA A 36 7.41 -2.67 -3.20
C ALA A 36 8.45 -3.13 -4.21
N SER A 37 9.42 -3.92 -3.78
CA SER A 37 10.44 -4.46 -4.69
C SER A 37 9.85 -5.47 -5.66
N ALA A 38 10.63 -5.81 -6.68
CA ALA A 38 10.24 -6.79 -7.69
C ALA A 38 9.82 -8.15 -7.08
N ASN A 39 10.42 -8.51 -5.95
CA ASN A 39 10.09 -9.79 -5.28
C ASN A 39 8.64 -9.84 -4.79
N SER A 40 8.07 -8.70 -4.44
CA SER A 40 6.71 -8.60 -3.94
C SER A 40 5.69 -8.24 -5.03
N ALA A 41 6.16 -7.72 -6.15
CA ALA A 41 5.29 -7.25 -7.22
C ALA A 41 4.47 -8.40 -7.83
N GLY A 42 3.25 -8.08 -8.21
CA GLY A 42 2.34 -9.06 -8.82
C GLY A 42 1.54 -9.88 -7.82
N LYS A 43 1.78 -9.71 -6.53
CA LYS A 43 1.04 -10.39 -5.47
C LYS A 43 0.02 -9.44 -4.87
N SER A 44 -1.01 -9.98 -4.21
CA SER A 44 -1.87 -9.15 -3.37
C SER A 44 -1.08 -8.69 -2.15
N TYR A 45 -1.53 -7.62 -1.51
CA TYR A 45 -0.83 -7.12 -0.32
C TYR A 45 -0.71 -8.20 0.76
N ARG A 46 -1.80 -8.91 1.00
CA ARG A 46 -1.83 -10.03 1.96
C ARG A 46 -0.75 -11.07 1.65
N GLU A 47 -0.64 -11.46 0.39
CA GLU A 47 0.37 -12.42 -0.03
C GLU A 47 1.79 -11.87 0.05
N ALA A 48 1.95 -10.61 -0.33
CA ALA A 48 3.27 -9.97 -0.35
C ALA A 48 3.86 -9.83 1.05
N VAL A 49 3.06 -9.43 2.04
CA VAL A 49 3.56 -9.32 3.41
C VAL A 49 3.68 -10.69 4.07
N GLY A 50 2.74 -11.59 3.80
CA GLY A 50 2.78 -12.95 4.36
C GLY A 50 2.97 -12.93 5.87
N SER A 51 3.92 -13.71 6.36
CA SER A 51 4.22 -13.80 7.79
C SER A 51 4.96 -12.58 8.35
N ARG A 52 5.35 -11.63 7.49
CA ARG A 52 6.05 -10.42 7.94
C ARG A 52 5.13 -9.36 8.53
N TRP A 53 3.81 -9.57 8.47
CA TRP A 53 2.87 -8.62 9.06
C TRP A 53 3.12 -8.54 10.56
N ALA A 54 3.53 -7.36 11.03
CA ALA A 54 3.99 -7.16 12.39
C ALA A 54 3.12 -6.19 13.20
N MET A 55 2.03 -5.70 12.62
CA MET A 55 1.16 -4.75 13.29
C MET A 55 0.17 -5.47 14.18
N LYS A 56 -0.27 -4.80 15.25
CA LYS A 56 -1.28 -5.35 16.17
C LYS A 56 -2.63 -5.49 15.50
N LYS A 57 -2.99 -4.54 14.65
CA LYS A 57 -4.23 -4.60 13.88
C LYS A 57 -4.05 -5.56 12.72
N ALA A 58 -5.14 -6.19 12.29
CA ALA A 58 -5.13 -7.01 11.08
C ALA A 58 -4.88 -6.13 9.85
N ILE A 59 -4.49 -6.76 8.74
CA ILE A 59 -4.34 -6.04 7.47
C ILE A 59 -5.70 -5.42 7.12
N PRO A 60 -5.75 -4.11 6.79
CA PRO A 60 -7.00 -3.47 6.45
C PRO A 60 -7.73 -4.17 5.30
N GLU A 61 -9.04 -4.38 5.46
CA GLU A 61 -9.85 -5.05 4.45
C GLU A 61 -9.75 -4.37 3.08
N ALA A 62 -9.68 -3.03 3.06
CA ALA A 62 -9.60 -2.29 1.82
C ALA A 62 -8.28 -2.51 1.08
N LEU A 63 -7.25 -2.99 1.75
CA LEU A 63 -5.90 -3.11 1.19
C LEU A 63 -5.47 -4.54 0.93
N LYS A 64 -6.02 -5.50 1.64
CA LYS A 64 -5.50 -6.88 1.63
C LYS A 64 -5.44 -7.51 0.24
N ASP A 65 -6.38 -7.17 -0.63
CA ASP A 65 -6.48 -7.74 -1.96
C ASP A 65 -5.96 -6.81 -3.06
N LEU A 66 -5.46 -5.62 -2.71
CA LEU A 66 -4.87 -4.73 -3.70
C LEU A 66 -3.57 -5.33 -4.24
N PRO A 67 -3.32 -5.19 -5.54
CA PRO A 67 -2.06 -5.68 -6.10
C PRO A 67 -0.90 -4.82 -5.61
N VAL A 68 0.25 -5.45 -5.43
CA VAL A 68 1.48 -4.74 -5.12
C VAL A 68 2.23 -4.51 -6.43
N TYR A 69 2.53 -3.25 -6.72
CA TYR A 69 3.26 -2.88 -7.92
C TYR A 69 4.77 -2.89 -7.68
N ASP A 70 5.52 -3.03 -8.75
CA ASP A 70 6.97 -2.84 -8.72
C ASP A 70 7.25 -1.35 -8.64
N ALA A 71 7.92 -0.90 -7.59
CA ALA A 71 8.15 0.53 -7.36
C ALA A 71 9.01 1.17 -8.45
N GLU A 72 9.79 0.39 -9.20
CA GLU A 72 10.61 0.91 -10.28
C GLU A 72 9.93 0.77 -11.65
N LYS A 73 9.43 -0.44 -11.96
CA LYS A 73 8.86 -0.72 -13.28
C LYS A 73 7.49 -0.13 -13.49
N ASP A 74 6.69 -0.06 -12.44
CA ASP A 74 5.29 0.36 -12.53
C ASP A 74 5.06 1.80 -12.09
N ILE A 75 6.11 2.61 -12.07
CA ILE A 75 6.04 3.98 -11.54
C ILE A 75 4.97 4.83 -12.25
N GLU A 76 4.83 4.70 -13.55
CA GLU A 76 3.83 5.46 -14.30
C GLU A 76 2.40 5.05 -13.90
N THR A 77 2.18 3.76 -13.72
CA THR A 77 0.89 3.24 -13.27
C THR A 77 0.56 3.76 -11.88
N ILE A 78 1.54 3.72 -10.97
CA ILE A 78 1.38 4.21 -9.60
C ILE A 78 1.02 5.69 -9.61
N VAL A 79 1.78 6.50 -10.34
CA VAL A 79 1.55 7.95 -10.40
C VAL A 79 0.16 8.27 -10.91
N SER A 80 -0.34 7.50 -11.87
CA SER A 80 -1.68 7.73 -12.42
C SER A 80 -2.81 7.46 -11.43
N GLN A 81 -2.53 6.71 -10.37
CA GLN A 81 -3.54 6.30 -9.40
C GLN A 81 -3.52 7.09 -8.09
N VAL A 82 -2.57 7.98 -7.91
CA VAL A 82 -2.39 8.66 -6.63
C VAL A 82 -2.20 10.16 -6.82
N ASP A 83 -2.46 10.89 -5.74
CA ASP A 83 -2.16 12.32 -5.63
C ASP A 83 -0.85 12.53 -4.87
N PHE A 84 -0.55 11.64 -3.91
CA PHE A 84 0.67 11.67 -3.11
C PHE A 84 1.18 10.26 -2.88
N VAL A 85 2.46 10.15 -2.55
CA VAL A 85 3.07 8.89 -2.11
C VAL A 85 3.71 9.08 -0.74
N PHE A 86 3.71 8.01 0.01
CA PHE A 86 4.41 7.94 1.29
C PHE A 86 5.49 6.89 1.25
#